data_78eb744698e2a5348783a8c1736606c9
#
_entry.id   78eb744698e2a5348783a8c1736606c9
#
_cell.length_a   1.000
_cell.length_b   1.000
_cell.length_c   1.000
_cell.angle_alpha   90.00
_cell.angle_beta   90.00
_cell.angle_gamma   90.00
#
_symmetry.space_group_name_H-M   'P 1'
#
loop_
_entity.id
_entity.type
_entity.pdbx_description
1 polymer ?
#
loop_
_entity_poly.entity_id
_entity_poly.type
_entity_poly.pdbx_seq_one_letter_code
_entity_poly.pdbx_strand_id
1 'polypeptide(L)' 'MNTYLIPWSNPGECDILKITANSYEDCVDKVIKHYAEEFDSDALAECMDYEEFMQLMWDNHDIFLGSIHEIEEYE' A
#
# COMPACT_ATOMS: atom_id res chain seq x y z
N MET A 1 0.59 -18.42 -2.21
CA MET A 1 0.41 -17.01 -1.91
C MET A 1 1.57 -16.49 -1.12
N ASN A 2 1.92 -15.24 -1.34
CA ASN A 2 3.01 -14.59 -0.64
C ASN A 2 2.46 -13.54 0.32
N THR A 3 3.19 -13.29 1.39
CA THR A 3 2.83 -12.24 2.33
C THR A 3 3.74 -11.04 2.13
N TYR A 4 3.16 -9.85 2.09
CA TYR A 4 3.88 -8.60 1.89
C TYR A 4 3.63 -7.66 3.06
N LEU A 5 4.68 -6.98 3.49
CA LEU A 5 4.61 -5.98 4.55
C LEU A 5 4.90 -4.61 3.97
N ILE A 6 4.06 -3.65 4.30
CA ILE A 6 4.18 -2.28 3.83
C ILE A 6 4.17 -1.36 5.03
N PRO A 7 5.33 -0.78 5.41
CA PRO A 7 5.33 0.17 6.51
C PRO A 7 4.70 1.49 6.07
N TRP A 8 3.93 2.07 6.96
CA TRP A 8 3.31 3.37 6.69
C TRP A 8 3.36 4.24 7.94
N SER A 9 3.34 5.53 7.75
CA SER A 9 3.31 6.49 8.85
C SER A 9 2.54 7.74 8.45
N ASN A 10 2.01 8.40 9.47
CA ASN A 10 1.41 9.72 9.32
C ASN A 10 1.86 10.59 10.50
N PRO A 11 1.48 11.88 10.56
CA PRO A 11 1.95 12.75 11.65
C PRO A 11 1.59 12.31 13.07
N GLY A 12 0.71 11.36 13.24
CA GLY A 12 0.29 10.92 14.57
C GLY A 12 0.66 9.49 14.94
N GLU A 13 1.01 8.66 13.95
CA GLU A 13 1.27 7.23 14.21
C GLU A 13 2.04 6.56 13.09
N CYS A 14 2.49 5.34 13.35
CA CYS A 14 3.11 4.50 12.34
C CYS A 14 2.72 3.05 12.59
N ASP A 15 2.66 2.26 11.53
CA ASP A 15 2.28 0.86 11.61
C ASP A 15 2.74 0.13 10.35
N ILE A 16 2.42 -1.15 10.27
CA ILE A 16 2.76 -2.00 9.13
C ILE A 16 1.48 -2.64 8.60
N LEU A 17 1.23 -2.47 7.31
CA LEU A 17 0.11 -3.11 6.64
C LEU A 17 0.57 -4.47 6.11
N LYS A 18 -0.16 -5.52 6.44
CA LYS A 18 0.13 -6.88 5.97
C LYS A 18 -0.88 -7.27 4.90
N ILE A 19 -0.36 -7.67 3.73
CA ILE A 19 -1.21 -8.05 2.60
C ILE A 19 -0.75 -9.40 2.06
N THR A 20 -1.71 -10.30 1.83
CA THR A 20 -1.46 -11.59 1.17
C THR A 20 -1.89 -11.47 -0.27
N ALA A 21 -1.00 -11.80 -1.20
CA ALA A 21 -1.23 -11.66 -2.63
C ALA A 21 -0.47 -12.73 -3.41
N ASN A 22 -0.83 -12.92 -4.67
CA ASN A 22 -0.20 -13.93 -5.53
C ASN A 22 1.13 -13.48 -6.09
N SER A 23 1.35 -12.16 -6.20
CA SER A 23 2.57 -11.58 -6.74
C SER A 23 2.73 -10.16 -6.23
N TYR A 24 3.89 -9.55 -6.52
CA TYR A 24 4.13 -8.15 -6.18
C TYR A 24 3.08 -7.24 -6.84
N GLU A 25 2.81 -7.46 -8.13
CA GLU A 25 1.82 -6.65 -8.84
C GLU A 25 0.42 -6.79 -8.25
N ASP A 26 0.04 -8.00 -7.86
CA ASP A 26 -1.23 -8.24 -7.19
C ASP A 26 -1.29 -7.54 -5.83
N CYS A 27 -0.17 -7.52 -5.12
CA CYS A 27 -0.05 -6.79 -3.85
C CYS A 27 -0.28 -5.29 -4.06
N VAL A 28 0.37 -4.71 -5.07
CA VAL A 28 0.21 -3.28 -5.39
C VAL A 28 -1.25 -2.97 -5.69
N ASP A 29 -1.92 -3.79 -6.49
CA ASP A 29 -3.34 -3.62 -6.79
C ASP A 29 -4.20 -3.64 -5.52
N LYS A 30 -3.93 -4.58 -4.62
CA LYS A 30 -4.70 -4.70 -3.39
C LYS A 30 -4.51 -3.51 -2.46
N VAL A 31 -3.27 -3.02 -2.36
CA VAL A 31 -2.97 -1.82 -1.56
C VAL A 31 -3.71 -0.61 -2.12
N ILE A 32 -3.64 -0.41 -3.42
CA ILE A 32 -4.29 0.72 -4.07
C ILE A 32 -5.80 0.66 -3.83
N LYS A 33 -6.41 -0.50 -4.03
CA LYS A 33 -7.83 -0.67 -3.79
C LYS A 33 -8.21 -0.42 -2.33
N HIS A 34 -7.40 -0.92 -1.40
CA HIS A 34 -7.65 -0.76 0.01
C HIS A 34 -7.76 0.72 0.40
N TYR A 35 -6.78 1.52 0.00
CA TYR A 35 -6.77 2.94 0.33
C TYR A 35 -7.76 3.76 -0.52
N ALA A 36 -7.97 3.37 -1.76
CA ALA A 36 -8.96 4.05 -2.60
C ALA A 36 -10.36 3.92 -2.01
N GLU A 37 -10.70 2.76 -1.47
CA GLU A 37 -11.97 2.55 -0.78
C GLU A 37 -12.02 3.26 0.57
N GLU A 38 -10.93 3.20 1.32
CA GLU A 38 -10.82 3.84 2.64
C GLU A 38 -11.08 5.35 2.55
N PHE A 39 -10.49 6.00 1.55
CA PHE A 39 -10.59 7.45 1.37
C PHE A 39 -11.60 7.86 0.32
N ASP A 40 -12.31 6.89 -0.28
CA ASP A 40 -13.28 7.15 -1.35
C ASP A 40 -12.67 8.05 -2.44
N SER A 41 -11.49 7.69 -2.90
CA SER A 41 -10.69 8.50 -3.82
C SER A 41 -10.53 7.83 -5.18
N ASP A 42 -11.12 8.43 -6.21
CA ASP A 42 -10.95 7.97 -7.58
C ASP A 42 -9.52 8.18 -8.08
N ALA A 43 -8.87 9.25 -7.61
CA ALA A 43 -7.47 9.52 -7.96
C ALA A 43 -6.55 8.39 -7.54
N LEU A 44 -6.75 7.85 -6.34
CA LEU A 44 -5.97 6.70 -5.87
C LEU A 44 -6.28 5.45 -6.70
N ALA A 45 -7.54 5.23 -7.03
CA ALA A 45 -7.95 4.06 -7.80
C ALA A 45 -7.37 4.07 -9.23
N GLU A 46 -7.04 5.24 -9.76
CA GLU A 46 -6.49 5.39 -11.11
C GLU A 46 -4.97 5.26 -11.18
N CYS A 47 -4.29 5.10 -10.05
CA CYS A 47 -2.83 4.95 -10.05
C CYS A 47 -2.40 3.72 -10.81
N MET A 48 -1.37 3.87 -11.67
CA MET A 48 -0.85 2.80 -12.51
C MET A 48 0.29 2.03 -11.86
N ASP A 49 1.01 2.65 -10.94
CA ASP A 49 2.12 2.00 -10.25
C ASP A 49 2.21 2.45 -8.80
N TYR A 50 3.08 1.78 -8.05
CA TYR A 50 3.21 2.03 -6.62
C TYR A 50 3.85 3.38 -6.31
N GLU A 51 4.80 3.82 -7.12
CA GLU A 51 5.45 5.12 -6.91
C GLU A 51 4.46 6.28 -7.05
N GLU A 52 3.63 6.23 -8.07
CA GLU A 52 2.57 7.22 -8.27
C GLU A 52 1.60 7.20 -7.09
N PHE A 53 1.23 6.00 -6.65
CA PHE A 53 0.34 5.83 -5.51
C PHE A 53 0.94 6.41 -4.23
N MET A 54 2.21 6.11 -3.95
CA MET A 54 2.92 6.63 -2.78
C MET A 54 2.94 8.16 -2.78
N GLN A 55 3.18 8.76 -3.94
CA GLN A 55 3.23 10.22 -4.07
C GLN A 55 1.87 10.84 -3.78
N LEU A 56 0.80 10.28 -4.32
CA LEU A 56 -0.55 10.77 -4.06
C LEU A 56 -0.95 10.63 -2.59
N MET A 57 -0.58 9.52 -1.96
CA MET A 57 -0.85 9.33 -0.54
C MET A 57 -0.17 10.38 0.30
N TRP A 58 1.08 10.72 -0.02
CA TRP A 58 1.80 11.78 0.69
C TRP A 58 1.19 13.15 0.44
N ASP A 59 0.92 13.47 -0.84
CA ASP A 59 0.44 14.81 -1.21
C ASP A 59 -0.98 15.10 -0.73
N ASN A 60 -1.86 14.09 -0.75
CA ASN A 60 -3.29 14.31 -0.47
C ASN A 60 -3.74 13.85 0.92
N HIS A 61 -3.01 12.92 1.53
CA HIS A 61 -3.46 12.30 2.78
C HIS A 61 -2.42 12.34 3.90
N ASP A 62 -1.24 12.91 3.64
CA ASP A 62 -0.13 12.99 4.60
C ASP A 62 0.30 11.62 5.12
N ILE A 63 0.15 10.57 4.29
CA ILE A 63 0.58 9.23 4.63
C ILE A 63 1.82 8.88 3.84
N PHE A 64 2.90 8.56 4.56
CA PHE A 64 4.15 8.09 3.97
C PHE A 64 4.13 6.57 3.93
N LEU A 65 4.26 6.01 2.73
CA LEU A 65 4.34 4.57 2.54
C LEU A 65 5.79 4.19 2.24
N GLY A 66 6.27 3.15 2.90
CA GLY A 66 7.60 2.61 2.63
C GLY A 66 7.57 1.58 1.50
N SER A 67 8.72 0.98 1.24
CA SER A 67 8.85 -0.09 0.25
C SER A 67 8.06 -1.32 0.65
N ILE A 68 7.54 -2.03 -0.34
CA ILE A 68 6.85 -3.30 -0.11
C ILE A 68 7.91 -4.38 0.12
N HIS A 69 7.80 -5.09 1.24
CA HIS A 69 8.69 -6.20 1.58
C HIS A 69 7.95 -7.52 1.49
N GLU A 70 8.47 -8.43 0.69
CA GLU A 70 7.94 -9.79 0.62
C GLU A 70 8.59 -10.62 1.73
N ILE A 71 7.76 -11.37 2.46
CA ILE A 71 8.27 -12.32 3.44
C ILE A 71 7.85 -13.73 3.07
N GLU A 72 8.75 -14.68 3.32
CA GLU A 72 8.44 -16.10 3.18
C GLU A 72 8.03 -16.62 4.55
N GLU A 73 6.83 -17.20 4.61
CA GLU A 73 6.37 -17.81 5.83
C GLU A 73 6.65 -19.31 5.79
N TYR A 74 7.40 -19.79 6.75
CA TYR A 74 7.64 -21.22 6.93
C TYR A 74 6.77 -21.71 8.08
N GLU A 75 6.09 -22.78 7.81
CA GLU A 75 5.34 -23.48 8.86
C GLU A 75 6.11 -24.68 9.36
#